data_ba2527f3fbe4f94de108e006c1ae08a1
#
_entry.id   ba2527f3fbe4f94de108e006c1ae08a1
#
_cell.length_a   1.000
_cell.length_b   1.000
_cell.length_c   1.000
_cell.angle_alpha   90.00
_cell.angle_beta   90.00
_cell.angle_gamma   90.00
#
_symmetry.space_group_name_H-M   'P 1'
#
loop_
_entity.id
_entity.type
_entity.pdbx_description
1 polymer ?
#
loop_
_entity_poly.entity_id
_entity_poly.type
_entity_poly.pdbx_seq_one_letter_code
_entity_poly.pdbx_strand_id
1 'polypeptide(L)'
;MFANCTDTEFAKLFETTYRTWMIVFFQKMHRLARKYSALNPDLKIDFDETVDFIEDTHRIRHDRPVMFPDVIGGHCLLPNSKLLLGELEPEMLKLILESNEKQIEEMKDPNVAAETKKVAKRVAKSESEQDKQVMC
;
A
#
# COMPACT_ATOMS: atom_id res chain seq x y z
N MET A 1 15.33 -0.20 -22.58
CA MET A 1 16.34 -1.26 -22.37
C MET A 1 17.40 -0.78 -21.41
N PHE A 2 17.78 -1.59 -20.44
CA PHE A 2 18.81 -1.22 -19.46
C PHE A 2 20.20 -1.36 -20.08
N ALA A 3 21.10 -0.44 -19.77
CA ALA A 3 22.45 -0.38 -20.36
C ALA A 3 23.40 -1.48 -19.82
N ASN A 4 23.15 -1.99 -18.61
CA ASN A 4 23.97 -3.02 -17.97
C ASN A 4 23.17 -3.81 -16.91
N CYS A 5 23.75 -4.89 -16.40
CA CYS A 5 23.11 -5.74 -15.37
C CYS A 5 22.83 -4.99 -14.05
N THR A 6 23.70 -4.06 -13.68
CA THR A 6 23.55 -3.25 -12.46
C THR A 6 22.29 -2.41 -12.51
N ASP A 7 22.02 -1.76 -13.64
CA ASP A 7 20.80 -0.95 -13.81
C ASP A 7 19.52 -1.81 -13.69
N THR A 8 19.55 -3.02 -14.23
CA THR A 8 18.43 -3.97 -14.15
C THR A 8 18.18 -4.42 -12.72
N GLU A 9 19.23 -4.73 -11.96
CA GLU A 9 19.14 -5.13 -10.57
C GLU A 9 18.59 -3.99 -9.69
N PHE A 10 19.13 -2.79 -9.85
CA PHE A 10 18.61 -1.61 -9.13
C PHE A 10 17.16 -1.27 -9.51
N ALA A 11 16.79 -1.37 -10.79
CA ALA A 11 15.41 -1.14 -11.22
C ALA A 11 14.43 -2.08 -10.52
N LYS A 12 14.79 -3.36 -10.36
CA LYS A 12 13.98 -4.33 -9.62
C LYS A 12 13.87 -3.99 -8.13
N LEU A 13 14.98 -3.59 -7.50
CA LEU A 13 14.99 -3.19 -6.09
C LEU A 13 14.15 -1.93 -5.87
N PHE A 14 14.28 -0.92 -6.72
CA PHE A 14 13.49 0.30 -6.65
C PHE A 14 12.01 0.04 -6.86
N GLU A 15 11.62 -0.75 -7.86
CA GLU A 15 10.20 -1.07 -8.12
C GLU A 15 9.56 -1.75 -6.92
N THR A 16 10.20 -2.78 -6.39
CA THR A 16 9.66 -3.52 -5.23
C THR A 16 9.63 -2.68 -3.96
N THR A 17 10.64 -1.85 -3.73
CA THR A 17 10.67 -0.92 -2.58
C THR A 17 9.62 0.17 -2.71
N TYR A 18 9.40 0.70 -3.91
CA TYR A 18 8.33 1.66 -4.20
C TYR A 18 6.94 1.06 -3.87
N ARG A 19 6.66 -0.15 -4.31
CA ARG A 19 5.40 -0.85 -3.98
C ARG A 19 5.24 -1.06 -2.47
N THR A 20 6.30 -1.49 -1.80
CA THR A 20 6.34 -1.65 -0.34
C THR A 20 5.98 -0.33 0.36
N TRP A 21 6.58 0.77 -0.07
CA TRP A 21 6.32 2.09 0.48
C TRP A 21 4.88 2.57 0.28
N MET A 22 4.30 2.29 -0.89
CA MET A 22 2.90 2.60 -1.17
C MET A 22 1.95 1.84 -0.23
N ILE A 23 2.19 0.55 0.02
CA ILE A 23 1.39 -0.23 0.98
C ILE A 23 1.50 0.38 2.38
N VAL A 24 2.71 0.72 2.83
CA VAL A 24 2.95 1.38 4.13
C VAL A 24 2.19 2.70 4.24
N PHE A 25 2.14 3.47 3.17
CA PHE A 25 1.39 4.73 3.16
C PHE A 25 -0.12 4.49 3.40
N PHE A 26 -0.72 3.49 2.73
CA PHE A 26 -2.12 3.13 2.95
C PHE A 26 -2.37 2.57 4.36
N GLN A 27 -1.46 1.79 4.92
CA GLN A 27 -1.51 1.37 6.32
C GLN A 27 -1.54 2.57 7.27
N LYS A 28 -0.70 3.59 7.02
CA LYS A 28 -0.65 4.83 7.81
C LYS A 28 -1.94 5.63 7.71
N MET A 29 -2.50 5.81 6.51
CA MET A 29 -3.77 6.50 6.31
C MET A 29 -4.93 5.81 7.04
N HIS A 30 -4.99 4.49 6.98
CA HIS A 30 -6.01 3.72 7.68
C HIS A 30 -5.94 3.93 9.21
N ARG A 31 -4.73 3.90 9.79
CA ARG A 31 -4.53 4.18 11.22
C ARG A 31 -4.95 5.60 11.60
N LEU A 32 -4.63 6.59 10.75
CA LEU A 32 -5.04 7.97 10.97
C LEU A 32 -6.56 8.13 10.95
N ALA A 33 -7.26 7.50 10.00
CA ALA A 33 -8.72 7.52 9.92
C ALA A 33 -9.36 6.92 11.17
N ARG A 34 -8.86 5.77 11.64
CA ARG A 34 -9.34 5.13 12.88
C ARG A 34 -9.06 5.97 14.11
N LYS A 35 -7.85 6.54 14.22
CA LYS A 35 -7.49 7.41 15.33
C LYS A 35 -8.36 8.66 15.39
N TYR A 36 -8.60 9.29 14.25
CA TYR A 36 -9.48 10.46 14.17
C TYR A 36 -10.92 10.11 14.56
N SER A 37 -11.47 9.00 14.06
CA SER A 37 -12.82 8.54 14.39
C SER A 37 -12.98 8.20 15.89
N ALA A 38 -11.94 7.65 16.52
CA ALA A 38 -11.94 7.36 17.95
C ALA A 38 -11.95 8.64 18.81
N LEU A 39 -11.26 9.70 18.36
CA LEU A 39 -11.24 11.00 19.05
C LEU A 39 -12.51 11.83 18.79
N ASN A 40 -13.23 11.56 17.72
CA ASN A 40 -14.41 12.30 17.29
C ASN A 40 -15.56 11.33 16.96
N PRO A 41 -16.27 10.78 17.97
CA PRO A 41 -17.27 9.71 17.75
C PRO A 41 -18.42 10.10 16.81
N ASP A 42 -18.74 11.40 16.72
CA ASP A 42 -19.79 11.93 15.85
C ASP A 42 -19.32 12.16 14.39
N LEU A 43 -18.00 12.06 14.13
CA LEU A 43 -17.37 12.31 12.84
C LEU A 43 -16.60 11.06 12.38
N LYS A 44 -17.32 9.99 12.14
CA LYS A 44 -16.72 8.71 11.73
C LYS A 44 -16.27 8.74 10.29
N ILE A 45 -14.97 8.47 10.04
CA ILE A 45 -14.43 8.36 8.69
C ILE A 45 -14.71 6.95 8.17
N ASP A 46 -15.35 6.86 7.00
CA ASP A 46 -15.38 5.63 6.21
C ASP A 46 -14.11 5.58 5.34
N PHE A 47 -13.20 4.68 5.69
CA PHE A 47 -11.93 4.56 4.99
C PHE A 47 -12.10 3.99 3.57
N ASP A 48 -13.08 3.14 3.34
CA ASP A 48 -13.38 2.61 2.01
C ASP A 48 -13.84 3.72 1.05
N GLU A 49 -14.71 4.63 1.50
CA GLU A 49 -15.10 5.80 0.70
C GLU A 49 -13.91 6.75 0.44
N THR A 50 -13.00 6.88 1.41
CA THR A 50 -11.78 7.67 1.24
C THR A 50 -10.90 7.10 0.13
N VAL A 51 -10.72 5.78 0.11
CA VAL A 51 -9.94 5.10 -0.94
C VAL A 51 -10.67 5.16 -2.28
N ASP A 52 -11.99 5.03 -2.31
CA ASP A 52 -12.81 5.19 -3.52
C ASP A 52 -12.61 6.54 -4.18
N PHE A 53 -12.58 7.62 -3.40
CA PHE A 53 -12.27 8.96 -3.90
C PHE A 53 -10.87 9.04 -4.53
N ILE A 54 -9.86 8.44 -3.89
CA ILE A 54 -8.49 8.40 -4.44
C ILE A 54 -8.48 7.63 -5.76
N GLU A 55 -9.20 6.51 -5.82
CA GLU A 55 -9.32 5.66 -6.99
C GLU A 55 -10.02 6.38 -8.15
N ASP A 56 -11.11 7.08 -7.89
CA ASP A 56 -11.82 7.89 -8.88
C ASP A 56 -10.94 8.98 -9.48
N THR A 57 -10.17 9.67 -8.66
CA THR A 57 -9.22 10.69 -9.14
C THR A 57 -8.09 10.07 -9.96
N HIS A 58 -7.63 8.86 -9.61
CA HIS A 58 -6.65 8.11 -10.41
C HIS A 58 -7.23 7.67 -11.76
N ARG A 59 -8.48 7.19 -11.77
CA ARG A 59 -9.19 6.75 -12.98
C ARG A 59 -9.25 7.84 -14.06
N ILE A 60 -9.30 9.10 -13.64
CA ILE A 60 -9.30 10.27 -14.55
C ILE A 60 -7.89 10.66 -14.98
N ARG A 61 -6.93 10.67 -14.08
CA ARG A 61 -5.58 11.21 -14.28
C ARG A 61 -4.52 10.16 -14.62
N HIS A 62 -4.70 8.92 -14.19
CA HIS A 62 -3.73 7.82 -14.31
C HIS A 62 -2.34 8.18 -13.75
N ASP A 63 -2.29 9.00 -12.70
CA ASP A 63 -1.07 9.64 -12.18
C ASP A 63 -0.54 9.02 -10.89
N ARG A 64 -1.25 8.04 -10.30
CA ARG A 64 -0.83 7.41 -9.05
C ARG A 64 -1.41 5.99 -8.89
N PRO A 65 -0.66 5.07 -8.30
CA PRO A 65 -1.17 3.75 -7.96
C PRO A 65 -2.12 3.82 -6.76
N VAL A 66 -3.11 2.95 -6.75
CA VAL A 66 -4.01 2.75 -5.61
C VAL A 66 -3.66 1.42 -4.96
N MET A 67 -3.44 1.44 -3.66
CA MET A 67 -3.12 0.27 -2.85
C MET A 67 -4.15 0.10 -1.73
N PHE A 68 -3.97 -0.89 -0.90
CA PHE A 68 -4.79 -1.13 0.29
C PHE A 68 -3.92 -1.52 1.49
N PRO A 69 -4.39 -1.28 2.73
CA PRO A 69 -3.56 -1.42 3.92
C PRO A 69 -3.45 -2.87 4.40
N ASP A 70 -2.93 -3.76 3.57
CA ASP A 70 -2.71 -5.16 3.93
C ASP A 70 -1.34 -5.37 4.59
N VAL A 71 -1.11 -6.58 5.09
CA VAL A 71 0.19 -7.03 5.54
C VAL A 71 1.10 -7.22 4.32
N ILE A 72 2.31 -6.68 4.42
CA ILE A 72 3.33 -6.87 3.38
C ILE A 72 3.88 -8.28 3.54
N GLY A 73 3.48 -9.14 2.62
CA GLY A 73 3.92 -10.54 2.56
C GLY A 73 4.72 -10.86 1.31
N GLY A 74 4.95 -12.15 1.09
CA GLY A 74 5.63 -12.65 -0.10
C GLY A 74 7.17 -12.62 -0.02
N HIS A 75 7.81 -13.06 -1.11
CA HIS A 75 9.25 -13.30 -1.15
C HIS A 75 10.08 -12.12 -1.65
N CYS A 76 9.47 -11.06 -2.16
CA CYS A 76 10.19 -10.00 -2.86
C CYS A 76 10.18 -8.65 -2.12
N LEU A 77 9.03 -8.19 -1.64
CA LEU A 77 8.90 -6.80 -1.18
C LEU A 77 9.80 -6.48 0.02
N LEU A 78 9.65 -7.17 1.13
CA LEU A 78 10.47 -6.91 2.33
C LEU A 78 11.95 -7.30 2.16
N PRO A 79 12.30 -8.46 1.58
CA PRO A 79 13.70 -8.79 1.32
C PRO A 79 14.41 -7.77 0.42
N ASN A 80 13.79 -7.34 -0.68
CA ASN A 80 14.38 -6.33 -1.58
C ASN A 80 14.48 -4.95 -0.92
N SER A 81 13.48 -4.57 -0.10
CA SER A 81 13.56 -3.32 0.67
C SER A 81 14.70 -3.35 1.70
N LYS A 82 14.89 -4.49 2.37
CA LYS A 82 16.03 -4.69 3.29
C LYS A 82 17.37 -4.60 2.57
N LEU A 83 17.47 -5.21 1.38
CA LEU A 83 18.68 -5.19 0.59
C LEU A 83 19.03 -3.78 0.10
N LEU A 84 18.03 -3.03 -0.38
CA LEU A 84 18.24 -1.67 -0.89
C LEU A 84 18.51 -0.67 0.23
N LEU A 85 17.70 -0.69 1.29
CA LEU A 85 17.65 0.38 2.28
C LEU A 85 18.52 0.09 3.52
N GLY A 86 18.92 -1.17 3.74
CA GLY A 86 19.56 -1.58 4.98
C GLY A 86 20.80 -0.77 5.38
N GLU A 87 21.65 -0.45 4.41
CA GLU A 87 22.85 0.38 4.61
C GLU A 87 22.66 1.84 4.16
N LEU A 88 21.87 2.04 3.11
CA LEU A 88 21.73 3.37 2.48
C LEU A 88 20.71 4.26 3.19
N GLU A 89 19.60 3.69 3.66
CA GLU A 89 18.50 4.45 4.29
C GLU A 89 17.86 3.64 5.43
N PRO A 90 18.59 3.35 6.52
CA PRO A 90 18.12 2.49 7.60
C PRO A 90 16.87 3.02 8.31
N GLU A 91 16.70 4.33 8.41
CA GLU A 91 15.51 4.95 9.01
C GLU A 91 14.24 4.68 8.18
N MET A 92 14.35 4.74 6.86
CA MET A 92 13.23 4.40 5.97
C MET A 92 12.87 2.91 6.08
N LEU A 93 13.86 2.04 6.13
CA LEU A 93 13.64 0.62 6.34
C LEU A 93 12.95 0.34 7.69
N LYS A 94 13.39 1.00 8.75
CA LYS A 94 12.78 0.89 10.08
C LYS A 94 11.31 1.26 10.04
N LEU A 95 10.94 2.36 9.40
CA LEU A 95 9.54 2.78 9.24
C LEU A 95 8.69 1.72 8.51
N ILE A 96 9.22 1.10 7.47
CA ILE A 96 8.54 0.03 6.72
C ILE A 96 8.29 -1.17 7.63
N LEU A 97 9.32 -1.65 8.32
CA LEU A 97 9.25 -2.85 9.18
C LEU A 97 8.30 -2.62 10.36
N GLU A 98 8.43 -1.51 11.07
CA GLU A 98 7.54 -1.17 12.19
C GLU A 98 6.09 -1.01 11.75
N SER A 99 5.84 -0.41 10.59
CA SER A 99 4.48 -0.29 10.05
C SER A 99 3.87 -1.64 9.73
N ASN A 100 4.66 -2.55 9.14
CA ASN A 100 4.20 -3.89 8.81
C ASN A 100 3.95 -4.75 10.06
N GLU A 101 4.81 -4.67 11.07
CA GLU A 101 4.60 -5.35 12.35
C GLU A 101 3.31 -4.88 13.04
N LYS A 102 3.06 -3.57 13.04
CA LYS A 102 1.80 -3.02 13.54
C LYS A 102 0.59 -3.53 12.75
N GLN A 103 0.71 -3.62 11.42
CA GLN A 103 -0.37 -4.14 10.59
C GLN A 103 -0.69 -5.59 10.90
N ILE A 104 0.34 -6.43 11.09
CA ILE A 104 0.15 -7.83 11.50
C ILE A 104 -0.63 -7.92 12.82
N GLU A 105 -0.29 -7.09 13.79
CA GLU A 105 -0.99 -7.07 15.09
C GLU A 105 -2.43 -6.55 14.96
N GLU A 106 -2.62 -5.45 14.24
CA GLU A 106 -3.93 -4.83 14.04
C GLU A 106 -4.90 -5.72 13.23
N MET A 107 -4.40 -6.54 12.32
CA MET A 107 -5.22 -7.50 11.56
C MET A 107 -5.81 -8.64 12.41
N LYS A 108 -5.40 -8.77 13.66
CA LYS A 108 -6.04 -9.67 14.63
C LYS A 108 -7.41 -9.14 15.10
N ASP A 109 -7.64 -7.83 14.98
CA ASP A 109 -8.95 -7.23 15.23
C ASP A 109 -9.88 -7.52 14.03
N PRO A 110 -11.02 -8.22 14.24
CA PRO A 110 -11.96 -8.56 13.17
C PRO A 110 -12.49 -7.35 12.39
N ASN A 111 -12.67 -6.20 13.04
CA ASN A 111 -13.15 -4.98 12.40
C ASN A 111 -12.10 -4.42 11.44
N VAL A 112 -10.84 -4.35 11.86
CA VAL A 112 -9.71 -3.90 11.03
C VAL A 112 -9.53 -4.84 9.84
N ALA A 113 -9.58 -6.14 10.08
CA ALA A 113 -9.48 -7.14 9.01
C ALA A 113 -10.62 -7.03 7.99
N ALA A 114 -11.84 -6.78 8.45
CA ALA A 114 -13.01 -6.60 7.57
C ALA A 114 -12.89 -5.34 6.71
N GLU A 115 -12.48 -4.21 7.29
CA GLU A 115 -12.25 -2.96 6.56
C GLU A 115 -11.15 -3.13 5.50
N THR A 116 -10.03 -3.73 5.88
CA THR A 116 -8.92 -4.01 4.95
C THR A 116 -9.37 -4.88 3.77
N LYS A 117 -10.11 -5.95 4.03
CA LYS A 117 -10.65 -6.83 2.98
C LYS A 117 -11.66 -6.12 2.08
N LYS A 118 -12.47 -5.23 2.61
CA LYS A 118 -13.42 -4.43 1.83
C LYS A 118 -12.69 -3.57 0.80
N VAL A 119 -11.68 -2.82 1.24
CA VAL A 119 -10.83 -1.99 0.37
C VAL A 119 -10.09 -2.85 -0.67
N ALA A 120 -9.48 -3.96 -0.25
CA ALA A 120 -8.76 -4.87 -1.14
C ALA A 120 -9.65 -5.40 -2.29
N LYS A 121 -10.89 -5.78 -1.98
CA LYS A 121 -11.85 -6.23 -3.00
C LYS A 121 -12.21 -5.14 -3.99
N ARG A 122 -12.38 -3.90 -3.53
CA ARG A 122 -12.67 -2.75 -4.40
C ARG A 122 -11.50 -2.50 -5.35
N VAL A 123 -10.28 -2.39 -4.84
CA VAL A 123 -9.07 -2.16 -5.65
C VAL A 123 -8.88 -3.24 -6.70
N ALA A 124 -9.01 -4.52 -6.32
CA ALA A 124 -8.88 -5.64 -7.26
C ALA A 124 -9.97 -5.61 -8.37
N LYS A 125 -11.19 -5.19 -8.05
CA LYS A 125 -12.26 -5.04 -9.05
C LYS A 125 -11.96 -3.95 -10.05
N SER A 126 -11.48 -2.81 -9.60
CA SER A 126 -11.11 -1.67 -10.44
C SER A 126 -9.97 -2.02 -11.40
N GLU A 127 -8.93 -2.70 -10.93
CA GLU A 127 -7.83 -3.17 -11.77
C GLU A 127 -8.34 -4.10 -12.89
N SER A 128 -9.23 -5.05 -12.56
CA SER A 128 -9.79 -5.98 -13.54
C SER A 128 -10.67 -5.30 -14.60
N GLU A 129 -11.32 -4.21 -14.27
CA GLU A 129 -12.13 -3.41 -15.20
C GLU A 129 -11.26 -2.55 -16.13
N GLN A 130 -10.14 -2.02 -15.63
CA GLN A 130 -9.16 -1.27 -16.42
C GLN A 130 -8.47 -2.18 -17.45
N ASP A 131 -8.06 -3.37 -17.08
CA ASP A 131 -7.44 -4.35 -17.99
C ASP A 131 -8.38 -4.72 -19.16
N LYS A 132 -9.69 -4.81 -18.91
CA LYS A 132 -10.69 -5.07 -19.96
C LYS A 132 -10.86 -3.90 -20.94
N GLN A 133 -10.71 -2.64 -20.47
CA GLN A 133 -10.80 -1.46 -21.33
C GLN A 133 -9.54 -1.27 -22.20
N VAL A 134 -8.39 -1.69 -21.73
CA VAL A 134 -7.13 -1.63 -22.49
C VAL A 134 -7.07 -2.71 -23.58
N MET A 135 -7.79 -3.84 -23.42
CA MET A 135 -7.84 -4.96 -24.37
C MET A 135 -8.91 -4.78 -25.46
N CYS A 136 -9.73 -3.76 -25.39
CA CYS A 136 -10.67 -3.33 -26.44
C CYS A 136 -10.12 -2.13 -27.19
#